data_8f1c700ee610936d9ec11010ff89f051
#
_entry.id   8f1c700ee610936d9ec11010ff89f051
#
_cell.length_a   1.000
_cell.length_b   1.000
_cell.length_c   1.000
_cell.angle_alpha   90.00
_cell.angle_beta   90.00
_cell.angle_gamma   90.00
#
_symmetry.space_group_name_H-M   'P 1'
#
loop_
_entity.id
_entity.type
_entity.pdbx_description
1 polymer ?
#
loop_
_entity_poly.entity_id
_entity_poly.type
_entity_poly.pdbx_seq_one_letter_code
_entity_poly.pdbx_strand_id
1 'polypeptide(L)'
;MHFKIVISLLALTGLVACHTPELVLDPSLSAGAMPVKGRNGLQIGQVIRYGDYTTDKVRRGWTKGYDIPFILRFQGAKEKLSFAQFGPENTKATVACISKFKSTEIELVRDFFGIQLDYQNYFAGNITVDQGGANWDFILHNPNGDFLREKASAGFIRNGEQQIAIEAIRGLKGQPDWMKELTVYGHEFRIDNAVVGAVSTINKGTVWIDERLDAETRTVIAAVATGLLLRRDMEDVDMQVTR
;
A
#
# COMPACT_ATOMS: atom_id res chain seq x y z
N MET A 1 8.00 -31.88 -47.41
CA MET A 1 6.72 -31.75 -46.67
C MET A 1 6.90 -31.71 -45.14
N HIS A 2 7.93 -32.36 -44.58
CA HIS A 2 8.17 -32.40 -43.14
C HIS A 2 8.68 -31.09 -42.49
N PHE A 3 9.36 -30.26 -43.28
CA PHE A 3 9.89 -28.99 -42.76
C PHE A 3 8.82 -27.95 -42.39
N LYS A 4 7.68 -27.93 -43.14
CA LYS A 4 6.55 -27.05 -42.84
C LYS A 4 5.76 -27.46 -41.60
N ILE A 5 5.75 -28.76 -41.26
CA ILE A 5 5.08 -29.28 -40.07
C ILE A 5 5.87 -28.95 -38.79
N VAL A 6 7.20 -28.95 -38.86
CA VAL A 6 8.07 -28.62 -37.72
C VAL A 6 7.94 -27.13 -37.35
N ILE A 7 7.85 -26.24 -38.35
CA ILE A 7 7.65 -24.79 -38.11
C ILE A 7 6.27 -24.51 -37.51
N SER A 8 5.23 -25.25 -37.92
CA SER A 8 3.87 -25.09 -37.38
C SER A 8 3.77 -25.59 -35.94
N LEU A 9 4.53 -26.61 -35.54
CA LEU A 9 4.56 -27.12 -34.17
C LEU A 9 5.35 -26.19 -33.23
N LEU A 10 6.39 -25.52 -33.72
CA LEU A 10 7.17 -24.57 -32.95
C LEU A 10 6.40 -23.27 -32.67
N ALA A 11 5.48 -22.89 -33.54
CA ALA A 11 4.63 -21.70 -33.35
C ALA A 11 3.51 -21.93 -32.30
N LEU A 12 3.12 -23.17 -32.02
CA LEU A 12 2.08 -23.49 -31.03
C LEU A 12 2.61 -23.48 -29.58
N THR A 13 3.90 -23.64 -29.36
CA THR A 13 4.50 -23.65 -28.01
C THR A 13 4.75 -22.27 -27.42
N GLY A 14 4.59 -21.19 -28.21
CA GLY A 14 4.84 -19.81 -27.78
C GLY A 14 3.68 -19.14 -27.02
N LEU A 15 2.53 -19.77 -26.85
CA LEU A 15 1.38 -19.22 -26.13
C LEU A 15 1.34 -19.66 -24.65
N VAL A 16 2.48 -19.72 -23.97
CA VAL A 16 2.47 -19.71 -22.50
C VAL A 16 2.07 -18.31 -22.08
N ALA A 17 0.78 -18.12 -21.87
CA ALA A 17 0.25 -16.86 -21.32
C ALA A 17 0.98 -16.59 -20.01
N CYS A 18 1.74 -15.49 -19.94
CA CYS A 18 2.30 -14.99 -18.69
C CYS A 18 1.13 -14.73 -17.73
N HIS A 19 0.86 -15.71 -16.87
CA HIS A 19 -0.16 -15.55 -15.84
C HIS A 19 0.38 -14.57 -14.80
N THR A 20 -0.33 -13.46 -14.58
CA THR A 20 0.04 -12.51 -13.52
C THR A 20 -0.09 -13.21 -12.18
N PRO A 21 0.94 -13.21 -11.34
CA PRO A 21 0.86 -13.80 -10.00
C PRO A 21 -0.30 -13.20 -9.22
N GLU A 22 -1.13 -14.03 -8.61
CA GLU A 22 -2.28 -13.63 -7.79
C GLU A 22 -1.99 -13.84 -6.32
N LEU A 23 -2.44 -12.91 -5.47
CA LEU A 23 -2.37 -13.06 -4.02
C LEU A 23 -3.26 -14.21 -3.53
N VAL A 24 -2.85 -14.85 -2.45
CA VAL A 24 -3.75 -15.65 -1.63
C VAL A 24 -4.55 -14.68 -0.76
N LEU A 25 -5.80 -14.45 -1.13
CA LEU A 25 -6.72 -13.54 -0.43
C LEU A 25 -7.72 -14.31 0.40
N ASP A 26 -8.25 -13.64 1.43
CA ASP A 26 -9.42 -14.13 2.14
C ASP A 26 -10.60 -14.30 1.17
N PRO A 27 -11.35 -15.42 1.24
CA PRO A 27 -12.49 -15.67 0.35
C PRO A 27 -13.57 -14.58 0.37
N SER A 28 -13.71 -13.83 1.47
CA SER A 28 -14.66 -12.72 1.58
C SER A 28 -14.38 -11.57 0.61
N LEU A 29 -13.13 -11.43 0.15
CA LEU A 29 -12.71 -10.39 -0.80
C LEU A 29 -12.65 -10.88 -2.25
N SER A 30 -13.06 -12.11 -2.55
CA SER A 30 -12.96 -12.71 -3.89
C SER A 30 -13.75 -11.97 -4.97
N ALA A 31 -14.81 -11.23 -4.58
CA ALA A 31 -15.54 -10.30 -5.43
C ALA A 31 -15.06 -8.86 -5.16
N GLY A 32 -15.02 -8.01 -6.18
CA GLY A 32 -14.73 -6.57 -5.99
C GLY A 32 -13.27 -6.16 -6.22
N ALA A 33 -12.49 -6.93 -6.98
CA ALA A 33 -11.14 -6.54 -7.39
C ALA A 33 -11.16 -5.24 -8.23
N MET A 34 -10.45 -4.23 -7.77
CA MET A 34 -10.31 -2.93 -8.43
C MET A 34 -8.88 -2.76 -8.96
N PRO A 35 -8.62 -3.01 -10.27
CA PRO A 35 -7.30 -2.82 -10.85
C PRO A 35 -6.86 -1.36 -10.79
N VAL A 36 -5.61 -1.13 -10.38
CA VAL A 36 -5.03 0.21 -10.21
C VAL A 36 -4.59 0.76 -11.56
N LYS A 37 -4.94 2.03 -11.81
CA LYS A 37 -4.52 2.84 -12.96
C LYS A 37 -3.72 4.05 -12.49
N GLY A 38 -2.82 4.56 -13.34
CA GLY A 38 -2.02 5.76 -13.05
C GLY A 38 -0.73 5.48 -12.29
N ARG A 39 -0.49 4.25 -11.81
CA ARG A 39 0.79 3.82 -11.27
C ARG A 39 1.72 3.50 -12.44
N ASN A 40 2.63 4.41 -12.73
CA ASN A 40 3.63 4.31 -13.80
C ASN A 40 5.00 4.72 -13.26
N GLY A 41 6.07 4.36 -13.96
CA GLY A 41 7.45 4.69 -13.56
C GLY A 41 7.77 6.19 -13.55
N LEU A 42 6.93 7.02 -14.16
CA LEU A 42 7.05 8.49 -14.12
C LEU A 42 6.33 8.99 -12.87
N GLN A 43 7.07 9.31 -11.83
CA GLN A 43 6.53 9.70 -10.52
C GLN A 43 5.96 11.12 -10.46
N ILE A 44 6.08 11.89 -11.55
CA ILE A 44 5.64 13.31 -11.59
C ILE A 44 4.15 13.38 -11.93
N GLY A 45 3.38 14.01 -11.04
CA GLY A 45 1.97 14.31 -11.28
C GLY A 45 1.07 13.07 -11.40
N GLN A 46 1.45 11.96 -10.77
CA GLN A 46 0.65 10.74 -10.73
C GLN A 46 -0.74 11.03 -10.16
N VAL A 47 -1.75 10.41 -10.77
CA VAL A 47 -3.12 10.33 -10.26
C VAL A 47 -3.50 8.86 -10.24
N ILE A 48 -3.72 8.33 -9.06
CA ILE A 48 -4.07 6.91 -8.86
C ILE A 48 -5.58 6.75 -8.92
N ARG A 49 -6.06 5.72 -9.64
CA ARG A 49 -7.49 5.42 -9.78
C ARG A 49 -7.74 3.93 -9.69
N TYR A 50 -8.81 3.53 -8.99
CA TYR A 50 -9.33 2.17 -8.94
C TYR A 50 -10.78 2.20 -8.42
N GLY A 51 -11.69 1.47 -9.07
CA GLY A 51 -13.13 1.56 -8.76
C GLY A 51 -13.60 3.02 -8.74
N ASP A 52 -14.30 3.39 -7.68
CA ASP A 52 -14.81 4.75 -7.43
C ASP A 52 -13.80 5.66 -6.71
N TYR A 53 -12.58 5.18 -6.50
CA TYR A 53 -11.55 5.90 -5.79
C TYR A 53 -10.57 6.58 -6.76
N THR A 54 -10.23 7.84 -6.47
CA THR A 54 -9.22 8.59 -7.22
C THR A 54 -8.42 9.50 -6.30
N THR A 55 -7.19 9.82 -6.70
CA THR A 55 -6.42 10.88 -6.02
C THR A 55 -6.41 12.16 -6.84
N ASP A 56 -6.04 13.27 -6.22
CA ASP A 56 -5.47 14.40 -6.96
C ASP A 56 -4.03 14.07 -7.40
N LYS A 57 -3.29 15.08 -7.88
CA LYS A 57 -1.88 14.89 -8.23
C LYS A 57 -1.05 14.61 -6.98
N VAL A 58 -0.45 13.42 -6.93
CA VAL A 58 0.48 13.05 -5.86
C VAL A 58 1.68 14.01 -5.85
N ARG A 59 1.96 14.57 -4.68
CA ARG A 59 3.09 15.47 -4.41
C ARG A 59 4.15 14.70 -3.64
N ARG A 60 5.40 14.80 -4.08
CA ARG A 60 6.56 14.13 -3.45
C ARG A 60 7.56 15.17 -3.00
N GLY A 61 8.23 14.93 -1.85
CA GLY A 61 9.21 15.83 -1.28
C GLY A 61 8.61 16.98 -0.47
N TRP A 62 9.38 18.04 -0.23
CA TRP A 62 8.93 19.24 0.44
C TRP A 62 7.94 20.01 -0.45
N THR A 63 6.67 19.98 -0.13
CA THR A 63 5.66 20.79 -0.80
C THR A 63 5.61 22.16 -0.13
N LYS A 64 6.17 23.17 -0.77
CA LYS A 64 5.88 24.56 -0.44
C LYS A 64 4.38 24.79 -0.63
N GLY A 65 3.66 25.14 0.42
CA GLY A 65 2.26 25.55 0.33
C GLY A 65 1.21 24.66 1.01
N TYR A 66 1.61 23.58 1.67
CA TYR A 66 0.72 22.83 2.55
C TYR A 66 1.40 22.63 3.91
N ASP A 67 0.98 23.43 4.88
CA ASP A 67 1.29 23.20 6.29
C ASP A 67 0.47 22.00 6.79
N ILE A 68 0.92 20.78 6.45
CA ILE A 68 0.34 19.57 7.02
C ILE A 68 1.07 19.34 8.36
N PRO A 69 0.41 19.51 9.51
CA PRO A 69 1.05 19.48 10.82
C PRO A 69 1.82 18.18 11.05
N PHE A 70 1.31 17.07 10.50
CA PHE A 70 1.97 15.76 10.57
C PHE A 70 3.35 15.77 9.88
N ILE A 71 3.47 16.30 8.66
CA ILE A 71 4.74 16.39 7.93
C ILE A 71 5.71 17.33 8.64
N LEU A 72 5.23 18.43 9.22
CA LEU A 72 6.05 19.39 9.96
C LEU A 72 6.62 18.75 11.24
N ARG A 73 5.87 17.88 11.89
CA ARG A 73 6.31 17.15 13.09
C ARG A 73 7.48 16.21 12.82
N PHE A 74 7.53 15.63 11.61
CA PHE A 74 8.56 14.66 11.19
C PHE A 74 9.46 15.21 10.08
N GLN A 75 10.13 16.34 10.38
CA GLN A 75 10.93 17.09 9.37
C GLN A 75 12.12 16.30 8.81
N GLY A 76 12.71 15.41 9.60
CA GLY A 76 13.86 14.61 9.20
C GLY A 76 13.55 13.37 8.35
N ALA A 77 12.28 13.04 8.12
CA ALA A 77 11.91 11.96 7.21
C ALA A 77 12.45 12.27 5.81
N LYS A 78 13.16 11.30 5.20
CA LYS A 78 13.80 11.50 3.89
C LYS A 78 12.79 11.50 2.75
N GLU A 79 11.70 10.75 2.89
CA GLU A 79 10.65 10.62 1.88
C GLU A 79 9.33 11.12 2.44
N LYS A 80 8.70 11.99 1.68
CA LYS A 80 7.41 12.59 2.01
C LYS A 80 6.53 12.55 0.80
N LEU A 81 5.28 12.16 0.97
CA LEU A 81 4.27 12.24 -0.09
C LEU A 81 2.95 12.74 0.49
N SER A 82 2.19 13.47 -0.32
CA SER A 82 0.85 13.91 0.04
C SER A 82 -0.07 13.92 -1.17
N PHE A 83 -1.34 13.67 -0.92
CA PHE A 83 -2.41 13.69 -1.92
C PHE A 83 -3.76 13.84 -1.23
N ALA A 84 -4.78 14.25 -2.00
CA ALA A 84 -6.16 14.10 -1.59
C ALA A 84 -6.70 12.79 -2.16
N GLN A 85 -7.32 11.96 -1.31
CA GLN A 85 -8.04 10.75 -1.69
C GLN A 85 -9.53 11.09 -1.78
N PHE A 86 -10.14 10.79 -2.92
CA PHE A 86 -11.58 10.87 -3.12
C PHE A 86 -12.16 9.46 -3.09
N GLY A 87 -13.28 9.30 -2.44
CA GLY A 87 -14.01 8.04 -2.27
C GLY A 87 -15.49 8.16 -2.66
N PRO A 88 -16.28 7.12 -2.36
CA PRO A 88 -17.71 7.12 -2.62
C PRO A 88 -18.43 8.20 -1.79
N GLU A 89 -19.68 8.53 -2.18
CA GLU A 89 -20.53 9.49 -1.46
C GLU A 89 -19.88 10.89 -1.28
N ASN A 90 -19.02 11.30 -2.24
CA ASN A 90 -18.25 12.55 -2.19
C ASN A 90 -17.32 12.67 -0.96
N THR A 91 -16.98 11.56 -0.32
CA THR A 91 -15.97 11.58 0.74
C THR A 91 -14.62 12.01 0.19
N LYS A 92 -13.91 12.81 0.98
CA LYS A 92 -12.57 13.26 0.64
C LYS A 92 -11.70 13.24 1.89
N ALA A 93 -10.46 12.81 1.72
CA ALA A 93 -9.46 12.81 2.78
C ALA A 93 -8.15 13.41 2.29
N THR A 94 -7.53 14.24 3.11
CA THR A 94 -6.17 14.73 2.88
C THR A 94 -5.19 13.77 3.53
N VAL A 95 -4.24 13.27 2.75
CA VAL A 95 -3.29 12.23 3.15
C VAL A 95 -1.88 12.78 3.13
N ALA A 96 -1.15 12.54 4.22
CA ALA A 96 0.26 12.85 4.34
C ALA A 96 1.02 11.60 4.81
N CYS A 97 2.04 11.19 4.08
CA CYS A 97 2.83 10.02 4.40
C CYS A 97 4.32 10.35 4.46
N ILE A 98 5.03 9.62 5.29
CA ILE A 98 6.48 9.74 5.51
C ILE A 98 7.11 8.36 5.60
N SER A 99 8.35 8.25 5.13
CA SER A 99 9.17 7.04 5.27
C SER A 99 10.65 7.36 5.42
N LYS A 100 11.47 6.35 5.74
CA LYS A 100 12.93 6.47 5.92
C LYS A 100 13.33 7.51 6.96
N PHE A 101 13.05 7.21 8.22
CA PHE A 101 13.40 8.07 9.36
C PHE A 101 14.91 8.02 9.66
N LYS A 102 15.45 9.14 10.15
CA LYS A 102 16.75 9.16 10.81
C LYS A 102 16.62 8.56 12.20
N SER A 103 17.71 7.99 12.73
CA SER A 103 17.73 7.40 14.08
C SER A 103 17.24 8.35 15.20
N THR A 104 17.48 9.64 15.05
CA THR A 104 17.04 10.69 16.00
C THR A 104 15.53 10.92 16.03
N GLU A 105 14.79 10.43 15.05
CA GLU A 105 13.32 10.61 14.94
C GLU A 105 12.53 9.37 15.33
N ILE A 106 13.20 8.26 15.58
CA ILE A 106 12.57 7.01 16.00
C ILE A 106 11.83 7.22 17.34
N GLU A 107 12.41 7.98 18.28
CA GLU A 107 11.77 8.32 19.55
C GLU A 107 10.48 9.12 19.34
N LEU A 108 10.50 10.12 18.45
CA LEU A 108 9.29 10.91 18.10
C LEU A 108 8.18 10.03 17.53
N VAL A 109 8.53 9.05 16.70
CA VAL A 109 7.57 8.10 16.12
C VAL A 109 7.04 7.17 17.21
N ARG A 110 7.92 6.66 18.10
CA ARG A 110 7.53 5.85 19.25
C ARG A 110 6.52 6.58 20.14
N ASP A 111 6.81 7.80 20.52
CA ASP A 111 5.98 8.60 21.42
C ASP A 111 4.64 8.93 20.75
N PHE A 112 4.65 9.29 19.47
CA PHE A 112 3.44 9.63 18.74
C PHE A 112 2.49 8.44 18.58
N PHE A 113 3.02 7.27 18.23
CA PHE A 113 2.21 6.07 18.01
C PHE A 113 2.03 5.22 19.29
N GLY A 114 2.77 5.50 20.35
CA GLY A 114 2.70 4.76 21.63
C GLY A 114 3.13 3.29 21.50
N ILE A 115 4.13 3.00 20.67
CA ILE A 115 4.60 1.64 20.39
C ILE A 115 6.10 1.50 20.61
N GLN A 116 6.55 0.31 21.04
CA GLN A 116 7.96 -0.02 21.07
C GLN A 116 8.40 -0.44 19.68
N LEU A 117 9.35 0.29 19.11
CA LEU A 117 9.86 0.07 17.76
C LEU A 117 11.32 -0.38 17.82
N ASP A 118 11.59 -1.57 17.32
CA ASP A 118 12.96 -2.12 17.27
C ASP A 118 13.67 -1.83 15.93
N TYR A 119 12.99 -1.22 14.93
CA TYR A 119 13.45 -1.10 13.55
C TYR A 119 13.45 0.32 13.02
N GLN A 120 14.27 0.57 11.98
CA GLN A 120 14.51 1.90 11.40
C GLN A 120 13.65 2.21 10.15
N ASN A 121 12.91 1.24 9.62
CA ASN A 121 12.16 1.38 8.38
C ASN A 121 10.64 1.36 8.62
N TYR A 122 10.07 2.55 8.78
CA TYR A 122 8.64 2.73 8.93
C TYR A 122 8.05 3.49 7.75
N PHE A 123 6.79 3.19 7.48
CA PHE A 123 5.92 4.00 6.67
C PHE A 123 4.75 4.44 7.55
N ALA A 124 4.61 5.73 7.74
CA ALA A 124 3.59 6.28 8.61
C ALA A 124 2.87 7.44 7.92
N GLY A 125 1.67 7.75 8.36
CA GLY A 125 0.91 8.84 7.79
C GLY A 125 -0.24 9.27 8.67
N ASN A 126 -0.80 10.41 8.26
CA ASN A 126 -2.01 10.99 8.81
C ASN A 126 -3.01 11.16 7.68
N ILE A 127 -4.28 10.92 7.99
CA ILE A 127 -5.41 11.03 7.09
C ILE A 127 -6.44 11.91 7.78
N THR A 128 -6.70 13.08 7.23
CA THR A 128 -7.74 13.99 7.70
C THR A 128 -8.93 13.89 6.76
N VAL A 129 -10.05 13.40 7.26
CA VAL A 129 -11.29 13.30 6.48
C VAL A 129 -12.02 14.65 6.53
N ASP A 130 -12.42 15.17 5.37
CA ASP A 130 -13.10 16.45 5.24
C ASP A 130 -14.53 16.38 5.85
N GLN A 131 -15.17 17.55 6.03
CA GLN A 131 -16.55 17.71 6.46
C GLN A 131 -16.86 17.19 7.89
N GLY A 132 -15.89 17.31 8.81
CA GLY A 132 -16.08 16.91 10.21
C GLY A 132 -15.81 15.43 10.48
N GLY A 133 -15.24 14.70 9.53
CA GLY A 133 -14.75 13.36 9.72
C GLY A 133 -13.54 13.29 10.66
N ALA A 134 -13.21 12.09 11.09
CA ALA A 134 -12.14 11.86 12.05
C ALA A 134 -10.74 12.07 11.45
N ASN A 135 -9.79 12.35 12.34
CA ASN A 135 -8.36 12.26 12.01
C ASN A 135 -7.87 10.85 12.30
N TRP A 136 -7.26 10.23 11.31
CA TRP A 136 -6.70 8.90 11.38
C TRP A 136 -5.20 8.94 11.26
N ASP A 137 -4.51 8.19 12.07
CA ASP A 137 -3.07 7.95 11.98
C ASP A 137 -2.81 6.50 11.59
N PHE A 138 -1.81 6.26 10.76
CA PHE A 138 -1.38 4.91 10.46
C PHE A 138 0.13 4.76 10.55
N ILE A 139 0.57 3.57 10.92
CA ILE A 139 1.96 3.16 10.89
C ILE A 139 2.08 1.73 10.41
N LEU A 140 3.08 1.50 9.59
CA LEU A 140 3.46 0.21 9.07
C LEU A 140 4.97 0.06 9.22
N HIS A 141 5.45 -1.04 9.78
CA HIS A 141 6.86 -1.34 9.74
C HIS A 141 7.20 -2.16 8.49
N ASN A 142 8.40 -1.99 7.94
CA ASN A 142 8.83 -2.72 6.77
C ASN A 142 9.35 -4.11 7.15
N PRO A 143 8.65 -5.19 6.81
CA PRO A 143 9.07 -6.53 7.16
C PRO A 143 10.20 -7.09 6.28
N ASN A 144 10.66 -6.36 5.25
CA ASN A 144 11.68 -6.83 4.32
C ASN A 144 13.09 -7.02 4.94
N GLY A 145 13.26 -6.73 6.23
CA GLY A 145 14.50 -6.96 6.97
C GLY A 145 14.47 -8.11 7.98
N ASP A 146 13.32 -8.70 8.26
CA ASP A 146 13.14 -9.70 9.31
C ASP A 146 12.72 -11.06 8.76
N PHE A 147 13.71 -11.88 8.45
CA PHE A 147 13.51 -13.26 8.00
C PHE A 147 13.00 -14.23 9.10
N LEU A 148 12.82 -13.75 10.34
CA LEU A 148 12.70 -14.67 11.50
C LEU A 148 11.48 -14.45 12.41
N ARG A 149 10.56 -13.52 12.13
CA ARG A 149 9.37 -13.33 12.97
C ARG A 149 8.08 -13.74 12.29
N GLU A 150 7.58 -14.91 12.68
CA GLU A 150 6.21 -15.34 12.42
C GLU A 150 5.19 -14.28 12.87
N LYS A 151 4.23 -13.93 11.98
CA LYS A 151 2.95 -13.27 12.29
C LYS A 151 2.99 -11.96 13.09
N ALA A 152 3.96 -11.09 12.85
CA ALA A 152 3.80 -9.72 13.34
C ALA A 152 2.80 -8.98 12.43
N SER A 153 1.77 -8.39 13.03
CA SER A 153 0.94 -7.38 12.38
C SER A 153 1.87 -6.36 11.72
N ALA A 154 1.70 -6.11 10.42
CA ALA A 154 2.56 -5.16 9.71
C ALA A 154 2.34 -3.73 10.21
N GLY A 155 1.18 -3.42 10.80
CA GLY A 155 0.85 -2.12 11.33
C GLY A 155 -0.61 -1.95 11.70
N PHE A 156 -1.03 -0.69 11.84
CA PHE A 156 -2.41 -0.34 12.14
C PHE A 156 -2.77 1.04 11.59
N ILE A 157 -4.08 1.29 11.49
CA ILE A 157 -4.72 2.58 11.25
C ILE A 157 -5.64 2.84 12.44
N ARG A 158 -5.66 4.05 13.01
CA ARG A 158 -6.51 4.36 14.15
C ARG A 158 -6.98 5.82 14.17
N ASN A 159 -8.12 6.09 14.83
CA ASN A 159 -8.63 7.44 15.08
C ASN A 159 -8.89 7.76 16.56
N GLY A 160 -8.45 6.91 17.47
CA GLY A 160 -8.72 7.01 18.91
C GLY A 160 -9.91 6.18 19.39
N GLU A 161 -10.91 5.92 18.55
CA GLU A 161 -12.09 5.11 18.86
C GLU A 161 -12.05 3.74 18.17
N GLN A 162 -11.51 3.70 16.95
CA GLN A 162 -11.47 2.52 16.11
C GLN A 162 -10.04 2.22 15.67
N GLN A 163 -9.72 0.94 15.52
CA GLN A 163 -8.46 0.46 14.98
C GLN A 163 -8.67 -0.57 13.88
N ILE A 164 -7.94 -0.41 12.79
CA ILE A 164 -7.88 -1.33 11.66
C ILE A 164 -6.46 -1.91 11.64
N ALA A 165 -6.32 -3.21 11.79
CA ALA A 165 -5.02 -3.87 11.68
C ALA A 165 -4.59 -3.94 10.22
N ILE A 166 -3.27 -3.84 9.97
CA ILE A 166 -2.66 -4.04 8.66
C ILE A 166 -1.76 -5.26 8.76
N GLU A 167 -2.03 -6.29 7.96
CA GLU A 167 -1.25 -7.53 7.93
C GLU A 167 -0.60 -7.73 6.57
N ALA A 168 0.62 -8.30 6.56
CA ALA A 168 1.35 -8.56 5.33
C ALA A 168 0.85 -9.83 4.64
N ILE A 169 0.59 -9.76 3.34
CA ILE A 169 0.28 -10.91 2.50
C ILE A 169 1.58 -11.37 1.83
N ARG A 170 2.03 -12.58 2.18
CA ARG A 170 3.29 -13.18 1.68
C ARG A 170 3.07 -14.32 0.70
N GLY A 171 1.84 -14.79 0.53
CA GLY A 171 1.49 -15.93 -0.32
C GLY A 171 1.00 -15.54 -1.70
N LEU A 172 1.50 -16.25 -2.73
CA LEU A 172 0.94 -16.24 -4.07
C LEU A 172 0.26 -17.57 -4.36
N LYS A 173 -0.80 -17.54 -5.16
CA LYS A 173 -1.47 -18.77 -5.61
C LYS A 173 -0.49 -19.66 -6.39
N GLY A 174 -0.43 -20.92 -6.02
CA GLY A 174 0.47 -21.90 -6.66
C GLY A 174 1.94 -21.80 -6.24
N GLN A 175 2.29 -20.93 -5.30
CA GLN A 175 3.65 -20.81 -4.77
C GLN A 175 3.90 -21.90 -3.70
N PRO A 176 5.07 -22.58 -3.72
CA PRO A 176 5.47 -23.51 -2.68
C PRO A 176 5.54 -22.83 -1.30
N ASP A 177 5.19 -23.55 -0.23
CA ASP A 177 5.09 -22.99 1.12
C ASP A 177 6.40 -22.33 1.60
N TRP A 178 7.55 -22.94 1.32
CA TRP A 178 8.86 -22.41 1.70
C TRP A 178 9.22 -21.05 1.04
N MET A 179 8.55 -20.67 -0.04
CA MET A 179 8.72 -19.37 -0.69
C MET A 179 7.77 -18.29 -0.17
N LYS A 180 6.69 -18.68 0.53
CA LYS A 180 5.64 -17.75 0.97
C LYS A 180 6.14 -16.73 2.01
N GLU A 181 7.20 -17.06 2.73
CA GLU A 181 7.70 -16.23 3.84
C GLU A 181 8.70 -15.15 3.41
N LEU A 182 9.25 -15.23 2.20
CA LEU A 182 10.39 -14.41 1.78
C LEU A 182 10.03 -13.00 1.33
N THR A 183 8.82 -12.77 0.82
CA THR A 183 8.45 -11.48 0.18
C THR A 183 7.04 -11.08 0.54
N VAL A 184 6.84 -9.79 0.83
CA VAL A 184 5.53 -9.17 0.98
C VAL A 184 5.02 -8.74 -0.39
N TYR A 185 3.90 -9.31 -0.81
CA TYR A 185 3.27 -9.02 -2.09
C TYR A 185 2.08 -8.06 -1.98
N GLY A 186 1.62 -7.82 -0.76
CA GLY A 186 0.48 -6.97 -0.48
C GLY A 186 0.19 -6.90 1.01
N HIS A 187 -0.92 -6.25 1.33
CA HIS A 187 -1.40 -6.11 2.71
C HIS A 187 -2.92 -6.31 2.74
N GLU A 188 -3.42 -6.87 3.82
CA GLU A 188 -4.84 -6.91 4.14
C GLU A 188 -5.16 -6.02 5.34
N PHE A 189 -6.38 -5.53 5.37
CA PHE A 189 -6.93 -4.68 6.41
C PHE A 189 -7.98 -5.44 7.20
N ARG A 190 -7.92 -5.39 8.56
CA ARG A 190 -8.80 -6.15 9.43
C ARG A 190 -9.43 -5.26 10.49
N ILE A 191 -10.73 -5.44 10.68
CA ILE A 191 -11.50 -4.89 11.81
C ILE A 191 -12.03 -6.09 12.58
N ASP A 192 -11.79 -6.17 13.89
CA ASP A 192 -12.23 -7.27 14.77
C ASP A 192 -11.92 -8.67 14.18
N ASN A 193 -10.71 -8.84 13.64
CA ASN A 193 -10.23 -10.03 12.95
C ASN A 193 -10.93 -10.35 11.61
N ALA A 194 -11.97 -9.64 11.21
CA ALA A 194 -12.57 -9.79 9.88
C ALA A 194 -11.76 -9.04 8.82
N VAL A 195 -11.49 -9.67 7.70
CA VAL A 195 -10.83 -9.00 6.56
C VAL A 195 -11.84 -8.08 5.88
N VAL A 196 -11.52 -6.80 5.82
CA VAL A 196 -12.37 -5.74 5.26
C VAL A 196 -11.78 -5.07 4.02
N GLY A 197 -10.56 -5.43 3.66
CA GLY A 197 -9.91 -4.93 2.45
C GLY A 197 -8.54 -5.53 2.25
N ALA A 198 -7.98 -5.33 1.06
CA ALA A 198 -6.62 -5.72 0.72
C ALA A 198 -6.04 -4.84 -0.37
N VAL A 199 -4.72 -4.80 -0.46
CA VAL A 199 -3.97 -4.19 -1.54
C VAL A 199 -2.87 -5.11 -2.03
N SER A 200 -2.84 -5.41 -3.32
CA SER A 200 -1.71 -6.05 -4.00
C SER A 200 -0.76 -4.97 -4.49
N THR A 201 0.53 -5.14 -4.23
CA THR A 201 1.57 -4.26 -4.78
C THR A 201 2.24 -4.84 -6.03
N ILE A 202 1.78 -6.00 -6.52
CA ILE A 202 2.30 -6.68 -7.71
C ILE A 202 1.93 -5.87 -8.96
N ASN A 203 2.89 -5.65 -9.84
CA ASN A 203 2.70 -4.89 -11.09
C ASN A 203 2.10 -3.50 -10.82
N LYS A 204 0.97 -3.17 -11.48
CA LYS A 204 0.25 -1.90 -11.25
C LYS A 204 -0.51 -1.87 -9.93
N GLY A 205 -0.77 -3.04 -9.34
CA GLY A 205 -1.55 -3.18 -8.13
C GLY A 205 -3.03 -3.46 -8.36
N THR A 206 -3.67 -3.98 -7.31
CA THR A 206 -5.11 -4.19 -7.24
C THR A 206 -5.56 -3.92 -5.81
N VAL A 207 -6.71 -3.30 -5.63
CA VAL A 207 -7.29 -2.99 -4.32
C VAL A 207 -8.63 -3.70 -4.17
N TRP A 208 -8.94 -4.14 -2.97
CA TRP A 208 -10.24 -4.69 -2.55
C TRP A 208 -10.68 -3.96 -1.29
N ILE A 209 -11.94 -3.54 -1.24
CA ILE A 209 -12.53 -2.87 -0.07
C ILE A 209 -13.95 -3.40 0.08
N ASP A 210 -14.32 -3.78 1.30
CA ASP A 210 -15.67 -4.24 1.62
C ASP A 210 -16.67 -3.07 1.50
N GLU A 211 -17.62 -3.19 0.59
CA GLU A 211 -18.63 -2.15 0.33
C GLU A 211 -19.63 -1.97 1.48
N ARG A 212 -19.68 -2.90 2.44
CA ARG A 212 -20.56 -2.85 3.61
C ARG A 212 -20.06 -1.87 4.67
N LEU A 213 -18.82 -1.44 4.62
CA LEU A 213 -18.28 -0.41 5.48
C LEU A 213 -18.87 0.96 5.14
N ASP A 214 -18.91 1.85 6.12
CA ASP A 214 -19.27 3.26 5.91
C ASP A 214 -18.28 3.97 4.94
N ALA A 215 -18.72 5.08 4.37
CA ALA A 215 -17.96 5.79 3.34
C ALA A 215 -16.63 6.36 3.87
N GLU A 216 -16.57 6.79 5.13
CA GLU A 216 -15.35 7.30 5.76
C GLU A 216 -14.33 6.18 5.90
N THR A 217 -14.69 5.05 6.52
CA THR A 217 -13.80 3.89 6.70
C THR A 217 -13.29 3.35 5.38
N ARG A 218 -14.15 3.25 4.35
CA ARG A 218 -13.75 2.87 3.00
C ARG A 218 -12.72 3.83 2.41
N THR A 219 -12.92 5.14 2.57
CA THR A 219 -11.99 6.17 2.06
C THR A 219 -10.65 6.14 2.81
N VAL A 220 -10.65 5.88 4.11
CA VAL A 220 -9.44 5.72 4.92
C VAL A 220 -8.64 4.50 4.49
N ILE A 221 -9.27 3.35 4.29
CA ILE A 221 -8.62 2.13 3.76
C ILE A 221 -8.04 2.41 2.36
N ALA A 222 -8.81 3.08 1.49
CA ALA A 222 -8.35 3.47 0.17
C ALA A 222 -7.12 4.39 0.23
N ALA A 223 -7.11 5.36 1.15
CA ALA A 223 -5.98 6.27 1.36
C ALA A 223 -4.69 5.54 1.75
N VAL A 224 -4.78 4.58 2.70
CA VAL A 224 -3.63 3.76 3.10
C VAL A 224 -3.20 2.84 1.97
N ALA A 225 -4.13 2.17 1.27
CA ALA A 225 -3.82 1.33 0.11
C ALA A 225 -3.08 2.12 -0.98
N THR A 226 -3.53 3.33 -1.28
CA THR A 226 -2.85 4.25 -2.21
C THR A 226 -1.44 4.60 -1.71
N GLY A 227 -1.27 4.93 -0.43
CA GLY A 227 0.04 5.18 0.16
C GLY A 227 1.00 4.01 0.00
N LEU A 228 0.54 2.79 0.24
CA LEU A 228 1.32 1.55 0.09
C LEU A 228 1.73 1.29 -1.37
N LEU A 229 0.84 1.55 -2.32
CA LEU A 229 1.15 1.45 -3.75
C LEU A 229 2.23 2.45 -4.18
N LEU A 230 2.13 3.68 -3.69
CA LEU A 230 3.07 4.77 -4.00
C LEU A 230 4.45 4.57 -3.33
N ARG A 231 4.48 3.97 -2.14
CA ARG A 231 5.71 3.63 -1.44
C ARG A 231 6.55 2.62 -2.21
N ARG A 232 5.95 1.58 -2.77
CA ARG A 232 6.65 0.55 -3.55
C ARG A 232 7.37 1.15 -4.76
N ASP A 233 6.74 2.11 -5.42
CA ASP A 233 7.37 2.80 -6.56
C ASP A 233 8.64 3.57 -6.14
N MET A 234 8.68 4.10 -4.91
CA MET A 234 9.85 4.81 -4.38
C MET A 234 11.01 3.85 -4.06
N GLU A 235 10.71 2.67 -3.54
CA GLU A 235 11.71 1.63 -3.27
C GLU A 235 12.35 1.10 -4.57
N ASP A 236 11.56 0.91 -5.61
CA ASP A 236 12.03 0.43 -6.92
C ASP A 236 12.99 1.41 -7.61
N VAL A 237 12.77 2.72 -7.45
CA VAL A 237 13.64 3.76 -8.02
C VAL A 237 15.00 3.82 -7.31
N ASP A 238 15.04 3.69 -6.00
CA ASP A 238 16.30 3.68 -5.25
C ASP A 238 17.20 2.50 -5.64
N MET A 239 16.63 1.34 -5.96
CA MET A 239 17.39 0.19 -6.46
C MET A 239 17.95 0.39 -7.86
N GLN A 240 17.31 1.21 -8.70
CA GLN A 240 17.80 1.52 -10.05
C GLN A 240 18.92 2.57 -10.09
N VAL A 241 18.92 3.49 -9.13
CA VAL A 241 19.95 4.56 -9.04
C VAL A 241 21.25 4.05 -8.42
N THR A 242 21.22 2.93 -7.69
CA THR A 242 22.39 2.36 -7.00
C THR A 242 23.13 1.29 -7.84
N ARG A 243 22.71 1.04 -9.07
CA ARG A 243 23.38 0.21 -10.08
C ARG A 243 24.03 1.07 -11.15
#